data_b33ca0b2cb450bb875c50830ea7c4873
#
_entry.id   b33ca0b2cb450bb875c50830ea7c4873
#
_cell.length_a   1.000
_cell.length_b   1.000
_cell.length_c   1.000
_cell.angle_alpha   90.00
_cell.angle_beta   90.00
_cell.angle_gamma   90.00
#
_symmetry.space_group_name_H-M   'P 1'
#
loop_
_entity.id
_entity.type
_entity.pdbx_description
1 polymer ?
#
loop_
_entity_poly.entity_id
_entity_poly.type
_entity_poly.pdbx_seq_one_letter_code
_entity_poly.pdbx_strand_id
1 'polypeptide(L)'
;MLVLSDLHKSFPKADGTAAHVLRGLSLTVNSGEFITVPGNNGAGKSTLFNLIGGALWPNRGKILLNDRDITFLPEYKRAHFIGRVFQNPQMGTAPNLTVAENLALAYGRQNRKLFNRAITKDLRKIFAEKLAEAGMGLEDKLDNRMNELSGGQSQVVALIMSTLRPPQLLLLDEHTAALDPQIAKDVLAFAWRLADRDRLTVIMITHNLQDALDIGDRLIMLDKGKIAHIFNREEKADLVPDDLRKLYHIP
;
A
#
# COMPACT_ATOMS: atom_id res chain seq x y z
N MET A 1 13.06 -8.63 -0.82
CA MET A 1 13.77 -7.43 -1.30
C MET A 1 13.14 -6.97 -2.61
N LEU A 2 12.85 -5.68 -2.74
CA LEU A 2 12.40 -5.06 -4.01
C LEU A 2 13.56 -4.24 -4.58
N VAL A 3 13.86 -4.42 -5.88
CA VAL A 3 14.87 -3.62 -6.59
C VAL A 3 14.22 -2.97 -7.81
N LEU A 4 14.28 -1.66 -7.85
CA LEU A 4 13.89 -0.82 -8.98
C LEU A 4 15.16 -0.29 -9.64
N SER A 5 15.34 -0.53 -10.93
CA SER A 5 16.56 -0.15 -11.66
C SER A 5 16.22 0.72 -12.87
N ASP A 6 16.66 1.97 -12.84
CA ASP A 6 16.57 2.95 -13.94
C ASP A 6 15.15 3.06 -14.54
N LEU A 7 14.13 3.19 -13.69
CA LEU A 7 12.74 3.24 -14.12
C LEU A 7 12.40 4.56 -14.80
N HIS A 8 11.95 4.47 -16.05
CA HIS A 8 11.40 5.59 -16.81
C HIS A 8 9.94 5.35 -17.16
N LYS A 9 9.13 6.39 -17.01
CA LYS A 9 7.72 6.38 -17.45
C LYS A 9 7.31 7.72 -18.01
N SER A 10 6.74 7.69 -19.19
CA SER A 10 6.19 8.85 -19.89
C SER A 10 4.76 8.57 -20.33
N PHE A 11 3.96 9.61 -20.44
CA PHE A 11 2.61 9.57 -20.97
C PHE A 11 2.49 10.57 -22.13
N PRO A 12 1.77 10.23 -23.21
CA PRO A 12 1.53 11.16 -24.31
C PRO A 12 0.65 12.32 -23.82
N LYS A 13 0.94 13.54 -24.27
CA LYS A 13 0.10 14.71 -24.09
C LYS A 13 -0.71 15.01 -25.34
N ALA A 14 -1.78 15.82 -25.18
CA ALA A 14 -2.64 16.21 -26.29
C ALA A 14 -1.92 17.03 -27.38
N ASP A 15 -0.82 17.69 -27.05
CA ASP A 15 0.04 18.47 -27.96
C ASP A 15 1.07 17.64 -28.72
N GLY A 16 1.02 16.31 -28.61
CA GLY A 16 1.97 15.40 -29.24
C GLY A 16 3.30 15.24 -28.48
N THR A 17 3.53 16.00 -27.41
CA THR A 17 4.71 15.85 -26.55
C THR A 17 4.50 14.72 -25.53
N ALA A 18 5.55 14.39 -24.75
CA ALA A 18 5.46 13.40 -23.68
C ALA A 18 5.68 14.04 -22.30
N ALA A 19 4.82 13.67 -21.35
CA ALA A 19 5.03 13.98 -19.94
C ALA A 19 5.92 12.90 -19.32
N HIS A 20 7.18 13.23 -19.05
CA HIS A 20 8.12 12.34 -18.37
C HIS A 20 7.87 12.37 -16.88
N VAL A 21 7.17 11.34 -16.35
CA VAL A 21 6.75 11.26 -14.94
C VAL A 21 7.82 10.60 -14.07
N LEU A 22 8.46 9.52 -14.54
CA LEU A 22 9.64 8.95 -13.89
C LEU A 22 10.85 9.07 -14.83
N ARG A 23 12.01 9.41 -14.27
CA ARG A 23 13.19 9.84 -15.02
C ARG A 23 14.47 9.15 -14.52
N GLY A 24 14.49 7.79 -14.59
CA GLY A 24 15.64 7.00 -14.14
C GLY A 24 15.62 6.73 -12.64
N LEU A 25 14.44 6.42 -12.08
CA LEU A 25 14.31 6.14 -10.64
C LEU A 25 14.92 4.76 -10.34
N SER A 26 15.85 4.74 -9.39
CA SER A 26 16.45 3.51 -8.85
C SER A 26 16.29 3.48 -7.34
N LEU A 27 15.81 2.35 -6.80
CA LEU A 27 15.54 2.18 -5.37
C LEU A 27 15.67 0.71 -4.99
N THR A 28 16.31 0.44 -3.86
CA THR A 28 16.28 -0.87 -3.21
C THR A 28 15.51 -0.77 -1.89
N VAL A 29 14.56 -1.70 -1.68
CA VAL A 29 13.83 -1.88 -0.42
C VAL A 29 14.17 -3.26 0.11
N ASN A 30 14.70 -3.32 1.33
CA ASN A 30 15.09 -4.58 1.95
C ASN A 30 13.86 -5.38 2.40
N SER A 31 14.02 -6.69 2.54
CA SER A 31 12.95 -7.53 3.11
C SER A 31 12.67 -7.12 4.56
N GLY A 32 11.40 -6.98 4.90
CA GLY A 32 10.94 -6.55 6.23
C GLY A 32 11.10 -5.06 6.49
N GLU A 33 11.53 -4.26 5.51
CA GLU A 33 11.67 -2.82 5.65
C GLU A 33 10.35 -2.10 5.38
N PHE A 34 10.02 -1.13 6.22
CA PHE A 34 8.89 -0.23 6.02
C PHE A 34 9.39 1.15 5.59
N ILE A 35 9.09 1.55 4.37
CA ILE A 35 9.45 2.88 3.87
C ILE A 35 8.22 3.76 3.70
N THR A 36 8.38 5.05 4.00
CA THR A 36 7.38 6.09 3.77
C THR A 36 7.78 6.96 2.59
N VAL A 37 6.82 7.29 1.74
CA VAL A 37 7.00 8.14 0.56
C VAL A 37 6.04 9.32 0.67
N PRO A 38 6.40 10.36 1.44
CA PRO A 38 5.61 11.59 1.49
C PRO A 38 5.73 12.36 0.18
N GLY A 39 4.88 13.36 0.00
CA GLY A 39 5.11 14.38 -1.03
C GLY A 39 3.90 14.79 -1.81
N ASN A 40 4.15 15.81 -2.64
CA ASN A 40 3.14 16.53 -3.41
C ASN A 40 2.57 15.72 -4.57
N ASN A 41 1.42 16.18 -5.05
CA ASN A 41 0.84 15.69 -6.27
C ASN A 41 1.79 15.95 -7.46
N GLY A 42 1.87 15.00 -8.39
CA GLY A 42 2.72 15.12 -9.58
C GLY A 42 4.18 14.68 -9.39
N ALA A 43 4.64 14.34 -8.18
CA ALA A 43 6.01 13.84 -7.96
C ALA A 43 6.28 12.46 -8.60
N GLY A 44 5.22 11.73 -9.01
CA GLY A 44 5.35 10.39 -9.62
C GLY A 44 5.00 9.23 -8.70
N LYS A 45 4.54 9.48 -7.47
CA LYS A 45 4.23 8.46 -6.44
C LYS A 45 3.23 7.41 -6.92
N SER A 46 2.04 7.82 -7.36
CA SER A 46 1.00 6.90 -7.85
C SER A 46 1.44 6.17 -9.12
N THR A 47 2.26 6.82 -9.98
CA THR A 47 2.86 6.16 -11.13
C THR A 47 3.83 5.06 -10.69
N LEU A 48 4.66 5.33 -9.69
CA LEU A 48 5.57 4.34 -9.11
C LEU A 48 4.78 3.14 -8.54
N PHE A 49 3.73 3.38 -7.77
CA PHE A 49 2.86 2.31 -7.23
C PHE A 49 2.20 1.49 -8.34
N ASN A 50 1.69 2.14 -9.38
CA ASN A 50 1.08 1.45 -10.52
C ASN A 50 2.09 0.62 -11.33
N LEU A 51 3.35 1.06 -11.41
CA LEU A 51 4.44 0.26 -12.01
C LEU A 51 4.79 -0.95 -11.14
N ILE A 52 4.93 -0.77 -9.82
CA ILE A 52 5.21 -1.87 -8.90
C ILE A 52 4.02 -2.84 -8.84
N GLY A 53 2.79 -2.33 -8.77
CA GLY A 53 1.57 -3.13 -8.75
C GLY A 53 1.24 -3.85 -10.05
N GLY A 54 1.78 -3.38 -11.19
CA GLY A 54 1.57 -3.99 -12.51
C GLY A 54 0.37 -3.48 -13.28
N ALA A 55 -0.28 -2.40 -12.81
CA ALA A 55 -1.30 -1.67 -13.55
C ALA A 55 -0.70 -0.83 -14.70
N LEU A 56 0.59 -0.51 -14.60
CA LEU A 56 1.37 0.15 -15.63
C LEU A 56 2.67 -0.61 -15.88
N TRP A 57 3.24 -0.42 -17.06
CA TRP A 57 4.57 -0.90 -17.42
C TRP A 57 5.53 0.26 -17.65
N PRO A 58 6.81 0.14 -17.27
CA PRO A 58 7.81 1.16 -17.52
C PRO A 58 8.13 1.24 -19.02
N ASN A 59 8.58 2.41 -19.46
CA ASN A 59 9.15 2.55 -20.83
C ASN A 59 10.58 2.00 -20.88
N ARG A 60 11.30 2.07 -19.74
CA ARG A 60 12.66 1.56 -19.57
C ARG A 60 12.89 1.21 -18.11
N GLY A 61 13.85 0.33 -17.84
CA GLY A 61 14.23 -0.10 -16.50
C GLY A 61 13.66 -1.46 -16.14
N LYS A 62 13.92 -1.91 -14.89
CA LYS A 62 13.53 -3.23 -14.40
C LYS A 62 12.94 -3.13 -12.97
N ILE A 63 12.05 -4.07 -12.66
CA ILE A 63 11.46 -4.27 -11.33
C ILE A 63 11.70 -5.72 -10.94
N LEU A 64 12.52 -5.94 -9.91
CA LEU A 64 12.77 -7.26 -9.35
C LEU A 64 12.14 -7.35 -7.95
N LEU A 65 11.47 -8.45 -7.66
CA LEU A 65 10.97 -8.76 -6.31
C LEU A 65 11.48 -10.14 -5.92
N ASN A 66 12.31 -10.21 -4.87
CA ASN A 66 13.02 -11.42 -4.44
C ASN A 66 13.72 -12.11 -5.63
N ASP A 67 14.54 -11.34 -6.35
CA ASP A 67 15.31 -11.73 -7.55
C ASP A 67 14.48 -12.17 -8.75
N ARG A 68 13.16 -12.17 -8.64
CA ARG A 68 12.25 -12.46 -9.74
C ARG A 68 11.97 -11.17 -10.54
N ASP A 69 12.21 -11.19 -11.84
CA ASP A 69 11.80 -10.10 -12.74
C ASP A 69 10.26 -10.10 -12.88
N ILE A 70 9.66 -9.00 -12.44
CA ILE A 70 8.23 -8.78 -12.52
C ILE A 70 7.88 -7.60 -13.44
N THR A 71 8.85 -7.04 -14.16
CA THR A 71 8.73 -5.79 -14.92
C THR A 71 7.50 -5.74 -15.82
N PHE A 72 7.22 -6.81 -16.55
CA PHE A 72 6.07 -6.91 -17.46
C PHE A 72 5.01 -7.93 -17.00
N LEU A 73 5.10 -8.37 -15.72
CA LEU A 73 4.10 -9.26 -15.18
C LEU A 73 2.80 -8.45 -14.89
N PRO A 74 1.63 -8.85 -15.42
CA PRO A 74 0.39 -8.10 -15.24
C PRO A 74 -0.09 -8.14 -13.78
N GLU A 75 -0.90 -7.14 -13.39
CA GLU A 75 -1.41 -6.90 -12.04
C GLU A 75 -2.03 -8.16 -11.40
N TYR A 76 -2.90 -8.88 -12.13
CA TYR A 76 -3.56 -10.07 -11.58
C TYR A 76 -2.59 -11.20 -11.20
N LYS A 77 -1.41 -11.29 -11.84
CA LYS A 77 -0.35 -12.22 -11.46
C LYS A 77 0.45 -11.71 -10.25
N ARG A 78 0.70 -10.39 -10.18
CA ARG A 78 1.39 -9.78 -9.02
C ARG A 78 0.54 -9.81 -7.76
N ALA A 79 -0.77 -9.76 -7.89
CA ALA A 79 -1.71 -9.83 -6.77
C ALA A 79 -1.59 -11.11 -5.92
N HIS A 80 -0.90 -12.14 -6.39
CA HIS A 80 -0.60 -13.35 -5.59
C HIS A 80 0.49 -13.12 -4.53
N PHE A 81 1.32 -12.09 -4.68
CA PHE A 81 2.47 -11.84 -3.80
C PHE A 81 2.68 -10.35 -3.46
N ILE A 82 1.92 -9.44 -4.09
CA ILE A 82 1.86 -8.02 -3.73
C ILE A 82 0.46 -7.72 -3.19
N GLY A 83 0.39 -7.26 -1.94
CA GLY A 83 -0.82 -6.67 -1.37
C GLY A 83 -0.89 -5.18 -1.73
N ARG A 84 -2.10 -4.67 -1.96
CA ARG A 84 -2.32 -3.23 -2.15
C ARG A 84 -3.56 -2.78 -1.41
N VAL A 85 -3.42 -1.71 -0.64
CA VAL A 85 -4.52 -0.99 0.01
C VAL A 85 -4.62 0.37 -0.67
N PHE A 86 -5.79 0.69 -1.19
CA PHE A 86 -6.06 1.91 -1.95
C PHE A 86 -6.55 3.03 -1.02
N GLN A 87 -6.42 4.27 -1.45
CA GLN A 87 -6.99 5.44 -0.79
C GLN A 87 -8.51 5.30 -0.60
N ASN A 88 -9.22 4.86 -1.63
CA ASN A 88 -10.63 4.48 -1.53
C ASN A 88 -10.72 2.95 -1.33
N PRO A 89 -11.18 2.47 -0.16
CA PRO A 89 -11.26 1.04 0.13
C PRO A 89 -12.18 0.27 -0.84
N GLN A 90 -13.16 0.94 -1.47
CA GLN A 90 -14.03 0.33 -2.46
C GLN A 90 -13.30 -0.19 -3.72
N MET A 91 -12.12 0.35 -4.01
CA MET A 91 -11.30 -0.14 -5.13
C MET A 91 -10.68 -1.53 -4.86
N GLY A 92 -10.52 -1.90 -3.60
CA GLY A 92 -9.94 -3.18 -3.18
C GLY A 92 -10.94 -4.18 -2.64
N THR A 93 -12.23 -3.81 -2.54
CA THR A 93 -13.30 -4.60 -1.93
C THR A 93 -14.52 -4.73 -2.84
N ALA A 94 -15.44 -5.63 -2.50
CA ALA A 94 -16.75 -5.76 -3.13
C ALA A 94 -17.83 -5.13 -2.20
N PRO A 95 -18.28 -3.88 -2.44
CA PRO A 95 -19.08 -3.13 -1.49
C PRO A 95 -20.42 -3.79 -1.12
N ASN A 96 -21.02 -4.54 -2.04
CA ASN A 96 -22.31 -5.20 -1.87
C ASN A 96 -22.21 -6.58 -1.20
N LEU A 97 -21.01 -7.13 -1.07
CA LEU A 97 -20.77 -8.38 -0.37
C LEU A 97 -20.52 -8.11 1.13
N THR A 98 -20.75 -9.13 1.96
CA THR A 98 -20.47 -9.08 3.37
C THR A 98 -18.96 -9.02 3.65
N VAL A 99 -18.58 -8.62 4.87
CA VAL A 99 -17.18 -8.66 5.33
C VAL A 99 -16.61 -10.07 5.21
N ALA A 100 -17.38 -11.09 5.64
CA ALA A 100 -16.96 -12.49 5.55
C ALA A 100 -16.72 -12.93 4.09
N GLU A 101 -17.58 -12.51 3.16
CA GLU A 101 -17.44 -12.83 1.74
C GLU A 101 -16.22 -12.13 1.12
N ASN A 102 -15.98 -10.87 1.45
CA ASN A 102 -14.78 -10.14 1.03
C ASN A 102 -13.49 -10.82 1.53
N LEU A 103 -13.45 -11.20 2.81
CA LEU A 103 -12.32 -11.91 3.39
C LEU A 103 -12.13 -13.30 2.73
N ALA A 104 -13.23 -14.01 2.43
CA ALA A 104 -13.16 -15.28 1.73
C ALA A 104 -12.61 -15.16 0.30
N LEU A 105 -13.00 -14.09 -0.44
CA LEU A 105 -12.43 -13.79 -1.76
C LEU A 105 -10.91 -13.54 -1.67
N ALA A 106 -10.47 -12.74 -0.69
CA ALA A 106 -9.06 -12.48 -0.48
C ALA A 106 -8.28 -13.74 -0.09
N TYR A 107 -8.84 -14.56 0.82
CA TYR A 107 -8.26 -15.82 1.26
C TYR A 107 -8.17 -16.86 0.14
N GLY A 108 -9.18 -16.93 -0.73
CA GLY A 108 -9.28 -17.84 -1.87
C GLY A 108 -8.38 -17.47 -3.05
N ARG A 109 -7.85 -16.25 -3.12
CA ARG A 109 -7.07 -15.74 -4.26
C ARG A 109 -5.92 -16.65 -4.69
N GLN A 110 -5.34 -17.41 -3.78
CA GLN A 110 -4.26 -18.36 -4.05
C GLN A 110 -4.73 -19.83 -4.16
N ASN A 111 -6.01 -20.12 -3.91
CA ASN A 111 -6.52 -21.49 -3.87
C ASN A 111 -7.86 -21.62 -4.60
N ARG A 112 -7.81 -21.93 -5.90
CA ARG A 112 -9.00 -22.09 -6.77
C ARG A 112 -10.04 -23.08 -6.24
N LYS A 113 -9.67 -24.04 -5.36
CA LYS A 113 -10.58 -25.02 -4.80
C LYS A 113 -11.52 -24.45 -3.72
N LEU A 114 -11.24 -23.25 -3.20
CA LEU A 114 -12.04 -22.61 -2.15
C LEU A 114 -13.24 -21.81 -2.69
N PHE A 115 -13.26 -21.44 -3.98
CA PHE A 115 -14.38 -20.69 -4.58
C PHE A 115 -15.69 -21.48 -4.62
N ASN A 116 -15.67 -22.80 -4.47
CA ASN A 116 -16.87 -23.65 -4.51
C ASN A 116 -17.35 -24.11 -3.13
N ARG A 117 -16.76 -23.62 -2.03
CA ARG A 117 -17.19 -23.98 -0.66
C ARG A 117 -17.80 -22.76 0.03
N ALA A 118 -18.98 -22.97 0.64
CA ALA A 118 -19.55 -22.03 1.59
C ALA A 118 -18.50 -21.68 2.68
N ILE A 119 -18.53 -20.44 3.17
CA ILE A 119 -17.65 -19.97 4.26
C ILE A 119 -17.93 -20.87 5.48
N THR A 120 -16.97 -21.73 5.83
CA THR A 120 -17.12 -22.68 6.94
C THR A 120 -17.08 -21.94 8.29
N LYS A 121 -17.58 -22.60 9.34
CA LYS A 121 -17.51 -22.05 10.72
C LYS A 121 -16.07 -21.78 11.14
N ASP A 122 -15.13 -22.68 10.79
CA ASP A 122 -13.71 -22.50 11.12
C ASP A 122 -13.11 -21.28 10.40
N LEU A 123 -13.47 -21.07 9.14
CA LEU A 123 -12.98 -19.93 8.38
C LEU A 123 -13.56 -18.61 8.95
N ARG A 124 -14.82 -18.61 9.37
CA ARG A 124 -15.43 -17.45 10.06
C ARG A 124 -14.72 -17.14 11.37
N LYS A 125 -14.35 -18.15 12.14
CA LYS A 125 -13.58 -18.00 13.38
C LYS A 125 -12.23 -17.34 13.11
N ILE A 126 -11.47 -17.83 12.11
CA ILE A 126 -10.21 -17.23 11.68
C ILE A 126 -10.41 -15.74 11.30
N PHE A 127 -11.46 -15.43 10.55
CA PHE A 127 -11.75 -14.05 10.14
C PHE A 127 -12.11 -13.17 11.34
N ALA A 128 -12.93 -13.65 12.26
CA ALA A 128 -13.27 -12.90 13.49
C ALA A 128 -12.02 -12.61 14.34
N GLU A 129 -11.15 -13.62 14.54
CA GLU A 129 -9.88 -13.45 15.26
C GLU A 129 -9.00 -12.37 14.61
N LYS A 130 -8.89 -12.39 13.27
CA LYS A 130 -8.12 -11.38 12.53
C LYS A 130 -8.72 -9.98 12.61
N LEU A 131 -10.03 -9.86 12.58
CA LEU A 131 -10.73 -8.58 12.72
C LEU A 131 -10.61 -8.02 14.13
N ALA A 132 -10.65 -8.87 15.17
CA ALA A 132 -10.50 -8.48 16.58
C ALA A 132 -9.12 -7.85 16.85
N GLU A 133 -8.08 -8.22 16.13
CA GLU A 133 -6.73 -7.64 16.27
C GLU A 133 -6.73 -6.10 16.07
N ALA A 134 -7.69 -5.56 15.32
CA ALA A 134 -7.79 -4.12 15.08
C ALA A 134 -8.41 -3.34 16.26
N GLY A 135 -9.17 -3.99 17.14
CA GLY A 135 -9.81 -3.35 18.30
C GLY A 135 -10.93 -2.37 17.95
N MET A 136 -11.61 -2.59 16.78
CA MET A 136 -12.66 -1.69 16.25
C MET A 136 -14.05 -2.33 16.21
N GLY A 137 -14.26 -3.48 16.92
CA GLY A 137 -15.52 -4.22 16.95
C GLY A 137 -15.92 -4.81 15.61
N LEU A 138 -14.94 -5.10 14.74
CA LEU A 138 -15.16 -5.64 13.40
C LEU A 138 -15.46 -7.14 13.42
N GLU A 139 -15.05 -7.85 14.45
CA GLU A 139 -15.32 -9.28 14.68
C GLU A 139 -16.80 -9.60 14.71
N ASP A 140 -17.64 -8.65 15.18
CA ASP A 140 -19.09 -8.77 15.27
C ASP A 140 -19.79 -8.38 13.94
N LYS A 141 -19.03 -7.87 12.95
CA LYS A 141 -19.55 -7.32 11.69
C LYS A 141 -19.33 -8.23 10.48
N LEU A 142 -19.05 -9.51 10.69
CA LEU A 142 -18.81 -10.45 9.59
C LEU A 142 -19.96 -10.53 8.59
N ASP A 143 -21.20 -10.37 9.02
CA ASP A 143 -22.41 -10.44 8.20
C ASP A 143 -22.87 -9.08 7.66
N ASN A 144 -22.26 -7.97 8.11
CA ASN A 144 -22.51 -6.66 7.54
C ASN A 144 -21.92 -6.56 6.14
N ARG A 145 -22.57 -5.77 5.26
CA ARG A 145 -21.98 -5.44 3.95
C ARG A 145 -20.85 -4.42 4.10
N MET A 146 -19.89 -4.46 3.20
CA MET A 146 -18.77 -3.52 3.22
C MET A 146 -19.21 -2.06 3.13
N ASN A 147 -20.28 -1.75 2.37
CA ASN A 147 -20.80 -0.38 2.26
C ASN A 147 -21.55 0.12 3.50
N GLU A 148 -21.81 -0.73 4.49
CA GLU A 148 -22.39 -0.36 5.79
C GLU A 148 -21.33 0.01 6.85
N LEU A 149 -20.05 -0.23 6.55
CA LEU A 149 -18.95 0.08 7.43
C LEU A 149 -18.55 1.55 7.34
N SER A 150 -18.03 2.10 8.44
CA SER A 150 -17.36 3.40 8.39
C SER A 150 -16.11 3.35 7.51
N GLY A 151 -15.61 4.52 7.07
CA GLY A 151 -14.41 4.61 6.24
C GLY A 151 -13.20 3.92 6.88
N GLY A 152 -12.95 4.16 8.17
CA GLY A 152 -11.86 3.52 8.92
C GLY A 152 -12.03 2.01 9.04
N GLN A 153 -13.25 1.54 9.35
CA GLN A 153 -13.57 0.12 9.39
C GLN A 153 -13.33 -0.55 8.05
N SER A 154 -13.76 0.07 6.95
CA SER A 154 -13.54 -0.43 5.60
C SER A 154 -12.05 -0.50 5.24
N GLN A 155 -11.24 0.49 5.66
CA GLN A 155 -9.79 0.48 5.46
C GLN A 155 -9.10 -0.65 6.25
N VAL A 156 -9.51 -0.88 7.50
CA VAL A 156 -8.99 -2.00 8.29
C VAL A 156 -9.33 -3.34 7.65
N VAL A 157 -10.56 -3.52 7.18
CA VAL A 157 -10.94 -4.76 6.46
C VAL A 157 -10.10 -4.92 5.19
N ALA A 158 -9.90 -3.86 4.39
CA ALA A 158 -9.06 -3.89 3.19
C ALA A 158 -7.60 -4.24 3.52
N LEU A 159 -7.07 -3.70 4.62
CA LEU A 159 -5.72 -4.03 5.11
C LEU A 159 -5.62 -5.51 5.50
N ILE A 160 -6.57 -6.02 6.29
CA ILE A 160 -6.63 -7.43 6.67
C ILE A 160 -6.75 -8.31 5.42
N MET A 161 -7.63 -7.98 4.46
CA MET A 161 -7.73 -8.71 3.19
C MET A 161 -6.40 -8.79 2.45
N SER A 162 -5.62 -7.72 2.46
CA SER A 162 -4.33 -7.65 1.79
C SER A 162 -3.23 -8.45 2.50
N THR A 163 -3.44 -8.78 3.79
CA THR A 163 -2.45 -9.43 4.67
C THR A 163 -2.92 -10.76 5.26
N LEU A 164 -4.15 -11.22 4.98
CA LEU A 164 -4.64 -12.56 5.39
C LEU A 164 -3.66 -13.69 5.06
N ARG A 165 -2.96 -13.52 3.97
CA ARG A 165 -1.75 -14.27 3.62
C ARG A 165 -0.64 -13.26 3.46
N PRO A 166 0.43 -13.33 4.26
CA PRO A 166 1.50 -12.34 4.24
C PRO A 166 2.02 -12.13 2.81
N PRO A 167 1.89 -10.93 2.23
CA PRO A 167 2.44 -10.62 0.93
C PRO A 167 3.97 -10.47 1.01
N GLN A 168 4.66 -10.64 -0.12
CA GLN A 168 6.09 -10.32 -0.20
C GLN A 168 6.36 -8.81 -0.21
N LEU A 169 5.35 -8.02 -0.61
CA LEU A 169 5.36 -6.57 -0.60
C LEU A 169 3.95 -6.05 -0.36
N LEU A 170 3.80 -5.09 0.55
CA LEU A 170 2.54 -4.39 0.80
C LEU A 170 2.67 -2.93 0.35
N LEU A 171 1.74 -2.49 -0.49
CA LEU A 171 1.62 -1.12 -0.96
C LEU A 171 0.45 -0.43 -0.27
N LEU A 172 0.71 0.64 0.50
CA LEU A 172 -0.29 1.45 1.18
C LEU A 172 -0.39 2.81 0.48
N ASP A 173 -1.49 3.03 -0.25
CA ASP A 173 -1.69 4.20 -1.12
C ASP A 173 -2.62 5.20 -0.45
N GLU A 174 -2.07 6.14 0.33
CA GLU A 174 -2.81 7.21 1.03
C GLU A 174 -4.02 6.71 1.82
N HIS A 175 -3.92 5.54 2.38
CA HIS A 175 -5.01 4.74 2.92
C HIS A 175 -5.72 5.37 4.15
N THR A 176 -5.18 6.45 4.70
CA THR A 176 -5.76 7.21 5.83
C THR A 176 -6.26 8.60 5.46
N ALA A 177 -6.03 9.06 4.21
CA ALA A 177 -6.24 10.47 3.81
C ALA A 177 -7.71 10.95 3.88
N ALA A 178 -8.68 10.03 3.77
CA ALA A 178 -10.12 10.36 3.80
C ALA A 178 -10.78 10.10 5.17
N LEU A 179 -9.99 9.85 6.21
CA LEU A 179 -10.47 9.50 7.55
C LEU A 179 -10.36 10.67 8.51
N ASP A 180 -11.21 10.65 9.55
CA ASP A 180 -11.04 11.55 10.68
C ASP A 180 -9.67 11.35 11.34
N PRO A 181 -9.04 12.42 11.88
CA PRO A 181 -7.66 12.36 12.37
C PRO A 181 -7.40 11.27 13.43
N GLN A 182 -8.35 11.03 14.34
CA GLN A 182 -8.19 9.99 15.34
C GLN A 182 -8.28 8.60 14.72
N ILE A 183 -9.26 8.37 13.86
CA ILE A 183 -9.44 7.10 13.14
C ILE A 183 -8.23 6.82 12.23
N ALA A 184 -7.71 7.86 11.57
CA ALA A 184 -6.50 7.75 10.73
C ALA A 184 -5.31 7.24 11.54
N LYS A 185 -5.09 7.78 12.75
CA LYS A 185 -4.04 7.32 13.67
C LYS A 185 -4.22 5.86 14.08
N ASP A 186 -5.44 5.45 14.41
CA ASP A 186 -5.72 4.08 14.83
C ASP A 186 -5.48 3.08 13.70
N VAL A 187 -5.93 3.40 12.47
CA VAL A 187 -5.69 2.59 11.26
C VAL A 187 -4.19 2.51 10.94
N LEU A 188 -3.48 3.63 11.04
CA LEU A 188 -2.04 3.69 10.80
C LEU A 188 -1.26 2.88 11.83
N ALA A 189 -1.60 3.02 13.11
CA ALA A 189 -0.99 2.25 14.19
C ALA A 189 -1.25 0.74 14.02
N PHE A 190 -2.44 0.36 13.57
CA PHE A 190 -2.74 -1.03 13.24
C PHE A 190 -1.90 -1.54 12.07
N ALA A 191 -1.78 -0.75 10.98
CA ALA A 191 -0.95 -1.09 9.82
C ALA A 191 0.52 -1.30 10.22
N TRP A 192 1.05 -0.42 11.06
CA TRP A 192 2.41 -0.52 11.57
C TRP A 192 2.61 -1.78 12.43
N ARG A 193 1.73 -2.03 13.42
CA ARG A 193 1.82 -3.24 14.27
C ARG A 193 1.77 -4.53 13.44
N LEU A 194 0.90 -4.56 12.42
CA LEU A 194 0.76 -5.70 11.54
C LEU A 194 2.05 -5.94 10.71
N ALA A 195 2.61 -4.85 10.18
CA ALA A 195 3.85 -4.91 9.40
C ALA A 195 5.04 -5.37 10.24
N ASP A 196 5.20 -4.84 11.44
CA ASP A 196 6.29 -5.19 12.36
C ASP A 196 6.21 -6.63 12.83
N ARG A 197 5.01 -7.07 13.29
CA ARG A 197 4.76 -8.44 13.75
C ARG A 197 5.07 -9.48 12.66
N ASP A 198 4.58 -9.25 11.45
CA ASP A 198 4.68 -10.22 10.35
C ASP A 198 5.91 -9.98 9.46
N ARG A 199 6.79 -9.05 9.85
CA ARG A 199 8.01 -8.67 9.11
C ARG A 199 7.73 -8.35 7.63
N LEU A 200 6.63 -7.62 7.39
CA LEU A 200 6.22 -7.28 6.03
C LEU A 200 7.16 -6.23 5.42
N THR A 201 7.48 -6.39 4.14
CA THR A 201 8.09 -5.29 3.37
C THR A 201 6.97 -4.35 2.94
N VAL A 202 7.05 -3.07 3.31
CA VAL A 202 5.99 -2.09 3.09
C VAL A 202 6.51 -0.84 2.39
N ILE A 203 5.75 -0.35 1.41
CA ILE A 203 5.91 1.01 0.89
C ILE A 203 4.60 1.74 1.13
N MET A 204 4.64 2.86 1.84
CA MET A 204 3.49 3.68 2.14
C MET A 204 3.61 5.06 1.51
N ILE A 205 2.66 5.43 0.67
CA ILE A 205 2.47 6.82 0.23
C ILE A 205 1.56 7.52 1.23
N THR A 206 1.94 8.73 1.65
CA THR A 206 1.11 9.58 2.50
C THR A 206 1.30 11.06 2.16
N HIS A 207 0.24 11.86 2.35
CA HIS A 207 0.33 13.31 2.33
C HIS A 207 0.61 13.90 3.70
N ASN A 208 0.43 13.13 4.77
CA ASN A 208 0.72 13.56 6.12
C ASN A 208 2.21 13.41 6.40
N LEU A 209 2.91 14.54 6.52
CA LEU A 209 4.36 14.57 6.76
C LEU A 209 4.72 14.04 8.15
N GLN A 210 3.84 14.28 9.16
CA GLN A 210 4.04 13.76 10.50
C GLN A 210 3.99 12.24 10.50
N ASP A 211 2.97 11.63 9.87
CA ASP A 211 2.87 10.17 9.74
C ASP A 211 4.10 9.57 9.05
N ALA A 212 4.64 10.27 8.03
CA ALA A 212 5.83 9.80 7.32
C ALA A 212 7.09 9.83 8.20
N LEU A 213 7.17 10.77 9.14
CA LEU A 213 8.28 10.87 10.11
C LEU A 213 8.13 9.86 11.25
N ASP A 214 6.91 9.65 11.75
CA ASP A 214 6.65 8.87 12.96
C ASP A 214 6.83 7.36 12.75
N ILE A 215 6.57 6.85 11.52
CA ILE A 215 6.60 5.41 11.26
C ILE A 215 7.57 5.03 10.15
N GLY A 216 7.95 3.74 10.15
CA GLY A 216 8.82 3.15 9.14
C GLY A 216 10.32 3.38 9.42
N ASP A 217 11.13 2.67 8.65
CA ASP A 217 12.59 2.64 8.81
C ASP A 217 13.29 3.70 7.97
N ARG A 218 12.74 4.02 6.79
CA ARG A 218 13.25 5.05 5.90
C ARG A 218 12.13 5.93 5.35
N LEU A 219 12.48 7.19 5.07
CA LEU A 219 11.65 8.14 4.36
C LEU A 219 12.31 8.47 3.02
N ILE A 220 11.53 8.42 1.94
CA ILE A 220 12.00 8.67 0.58
C ILE A 220 11.19 9.81 -0.03
N MET A 221 11.86 10.89 -0.37
CA MET A 221 11.25 12.02 -1.05
C MET A 221 11.42 11.90 -2.56
N LEU A 222 10.31 11.98 -3.27
CA LEU A 222 10.30 12.04 -4.73
C LEU A 222 10.07 13.48 -5.19
N ASP A 223 10.87 13.95 -6.12
CA ASP A 223 10.66 15.20 -6.83
C ASP A 223 10.87 15.02 -8.33
N LYS A 224 9.94 15.53 -9.13
CA LYS A 224 9.98 15.52 -10.61
C LYS A 224 10.40 14.17 -11.21
N GLY A 225 9.92 13.08 -10.60
CA GLY A 225 10.15 11.72 -11.09
C GLY A 225 11.51 11.11 -10.73
N LYS A 226 12.23 11.69 -9.80
CA LYS A 226 13.49 11.18 -9.24
C LYS A 226 13.41 11.09 -7.72
N ILE A 227 14.30 10.33 -7.12
CA ILE A 227 14.53 10.39 -5.68
C ILE A 227 15.35 11.64 -5.39
N ALA A 228 14.77 12.56 -4.61
CA ALA A 228 15.42 13.78 -4.18
C ALA A 228 16.22 13.55 -2.89
N HIS A 229 15.62 12.89 -1.90
CA HIS A 229 16.24 12.62 -0.62
C HIS A 229 15.84 11.23 -0.11
N ILE A 230 16.73 10.61 0.64
CA ILE A 230 16.49 9.39 1.41
C ILE A 230 16.98 9.67 2.82
N PHE A 231 16.12 9.45 3.82
CA PHE A 231 16.44 9.56 5.22
C PHE A 231 16.29 8.20 5.87
N ASN A 232 17.31 7.74 6.57
CA ASN A 232 17.24 6.55 7.41
C ASN A 232 16.49 6.86 8.72
N ARG A 233 16.34 5.87 9.61
CA ARG A 233 15.60 6.01 10.86
C ARG A 233 16.18 7.05 11.80
N GLU A 234 17.50 7.15 11.87
CA GLU A 234 18.21 8.11 12.73
C GLU A 234 18.05 9.52 12.18
N GLU A 235 18.34 9.71 10.90
CA GLU A 235 18.22 11.00 10.22
C GLU A 235 16.78 11.57 10.26
N LYS A 236 15.75 10.71 10.10
CA LYS A 236 14.36 11.19 10.16
C LYS A 236 13.87 11.52 11.57
N ALA A 237 14.49 10.96 12.61
CA ALA A 237 14.12 11.25 14.00
C ALA A 237 14.43 12.72 14.41
N ASP A 238 15.38 13.34 13.74
CA ASP A 238 15.77 14.74 13.97
C ASP A 238 14.96 15.74 13.13
N LEU A 239 14.10 15.25 12.20
CA LEU A 239 13.32 16.09 11.30
C LEU A 239 11.93 16.41 11.88
N VAL A 240 11.46 17.62 11.56
CA VAL A 240 10.07 18.02 11.77
C VAL A 240 9.37 18.24 10.42
N PRO A 241 8.02 18.24 10.37
CA PRO A 241 7.29 18.42 9.10
C PRO A 241 7.71 19.65 8.30
N ASP A 242 8.10 20.74 8.99
CA ASP A 242 8.53 21.97 8.34
C ASP A 242 9.85 21.82 7.57
N ASP A 243 10.74 20.95 8.01
CA ASP A 243 11.98 20.69 7.28
C ASP A 243 11.67 19.95 5.96
N LEU A 244 10.76 18.99 6.00
CA LEU A 244 10.29 18.33 4.77
C LEU A 244 9.59 19.31 3.82
N ARG A 245 8.78 20.26 4.35
CA ARG A 245 8.15 21.32 3.52
C ARG A 245 9.19 22.17 2.81
N LYS A 246 10.24 22.61 3.53
CA LYS A 246 11.35 23.40 2.94
C LYS A 246 12.04 22.62 1.82
N LEU A 247 12.30 21.34 2.00
CA LEU A 247 12.94 20.49 1.00
C LEU A 247 12.08 20.28 -0.26
N TYR A 248 10.75 20.31 -0.12
CA TYR A 248 9.82 20.29 -1.28
C TYR A 248 9.61 21.66 -1.92
N HIS A 249 10.25 22.73 -1.41
CA HIS A 249 9.96 24.11 -1.83
C HIS A 249 8.46 24.47 -1.74
N ILE A 250 7.75 23.96 -0.74
CA ILE A 250 6.34 24.27 -0.48
C ILE A 250 6.31 25.53 0.40
N PRO A 251 5.57 26.60 -0.02
CA PRO A 251 5.38 27.78 0.79
C PRO A 251 4.61 27.51 2.09
#